data_b5bc3b90b8ee900d5f37da44e79e7e57
#
_entry.id   b5bc3b90b8ee900d5f37da44e79e7e57
#
_cell.length_a   1.000
_cell.length_b   1.000
_cell.length_c   1.000
_cell.angle_alpha   90.00
_cell.angle_beta   90.00
_cell.angle_gamma   90.00
#
_symmetry.space_group_name_H-M   'P 1'
#
loop_
_entity.id
_entity.type
_entity.pdbx_description
1 polymer ?
#
loop_
_entity_poly.entity_id
_entity_poly.type
_entity_poly.pdbx_seq_one_letter_code
_entity_poly.pdbx_strand_id
1 'polypeptide(L)'
;MPTTTRTPYWDTARAIAITLVVIGHAIQPLNSQYAPSYATYLVIYAFHMPAFALLAGYFSRAEPGKKQWGRIVTDLLVPYLIVETIWTVVRLVVTGGTTFDPASPSWTLWFLLALAIFRMVLPVIARLRWPLVVTILLSVGVGYVDSVDTTFSLSRLFGLLPFFTLGWWLAHTRVIDRVRWLERARFDPTVVVTRAVAAFVFGTAATIALIGTDYFGSIGAGRILFYADPYAALGLDEWWAGVVRLLVIGLGVLMTLSMLALVPRTVTPITWIGTHTMYVYLLHTFPLYALRQSELTGVGAPGWVWFVGLIAGSVALTVVLASRPVRAITRPIIEPRVEWLLSSKR
;
A
#
# COMPACT_ATOMS: atom_id res chain seq x y z
N MET A 1 8.99 -2.51 30.22
CA MET A 1 8.74 -2.84 28.79
C MET A 1 10.04 -2.55 28.04
N PRO A 2 10.64 -3.48 27.29
CA PRO A 2 11.82 -3.16 26.53
C PRO A 2 11.44 -2.09 25.52
N THR A 3 12.19 -1.02 25.49
CA THR A 3 12.19 -0.02 24.42
C THR A 3 12.47 -0.80 23.13
N THR A 4 11.46 -0.96 22.28
CA THR A 4 11.66 -1.57 20.97
C THR A 4 12.60 -0.67 20.21
N THR A 5 13.87 -1.03 20.19
CA THR A 5 14.89 -0.37 19.36
C THR A 5 14.37 -0.43 17.93
N ARG A 6 14.17 0.74 17.34
CA ARG A 6 13.67 0.88 15.97
C ARG A 6 14.66 0.17 15.02
N THR A 7 14.20 -0.87 14.35
CA THR A 7 15.06 -1.68 13.46
C THR A 7 15.10 -1.05 12.07
N PRO A 8 16.29 -0.72 11.53
CA PRO A 8 16.46 -0.12 10.20
C PRO A 8 15.79 -0.94 9.08
N TYR A 9 15.73 -2.24 9.24
CA TYR A 9 15.09 -3.16 8.33
C TYR A 9 13.64 -2.78 7.97
N TRP A 10 12.80 -2.50 8.98
CA TRP A 10 11.40 -2.15 8.77
C TRP A 10 11.22 -0.77 8.15
N ASP A 11 12.09 0.16 8.50
CA ASP A 11 12.07 1.49 7.89
C ASP A 11 12.52 1.41 6.42
N THR A 12 13.54 0.60 6.11
CA THR A 12 13.94 0.34 4.71
C THR A 12 12.84 -0.36 3.91
N ALA A 13 12.14 -1.33 4.51
CA ALA A 13 10.98 -1.97 3.86
C ALA A 13 9.88 -0.97 3.50
N ARG A 14 9.56 -0.06 4.43
CA ARG A 14 8.58 1.02 4.17
C ARG A 14 9.07 2.00 3.10
N ALA A 15 10.36 2.35 3.11
CA ALA A 15 10.95 3.23 2.10
C ALA A 15 10.83 2.63 0.70
N ILE A 16 11.16 1.35 0.52
CA ILE A 16 11.00 0.64 -0.75
C ILE A 16 9.53 0.62 -1.16
N ALA A 17 8.64 0.20 -0.26
CA ALA A 17 7.22 0.08 -0.56
C ALA A 17 6.61 1.43 -0.99
N ILE A 18 6.91 2.55 -0.29
CA ILE A 18 6.36 3.86 -0.65
C ILE A 18 6.94 4.38 -1.97
N THR A 19 8.21 4.12 -2.26
CA THR A 19 8.79 4.48 -3.56
C THR A 19 8.09 3.74 -4.70
N LEU A 20 7.77 2.45 -4.52
CA LEU A 20 7.02 1.68 -5.50
C LEU A 20 5.58 2.20 -5.69
N VAL A 21 4.93 2.72 -4.64
CA VAL A 21 3.63 3.40 -4.77
C VAL A 21 3.75 4.60 -5.72
N VAL A 22 4.75 5.47 -5.49
CA VAL A 22 4.95 6.66 -6.32
C VAL A 22 5.25 6.27 -7.76
N ILE A 23 6.13 5.29 -7.98
CA ILE A 23 6.44 4.76 -9.32
C ILE A 23 5.18 4.22 -10.00
N GLY A 24 4.43 3.34 -9.33
CA GLY A 24 3.23 2.72 -9.87
C GLY A 24 2.18 3.73 -10.31
N HIS A 25 1.99 4.81 -9.52
CA HIS A 25 1.07 5.89 -9.89
C HIS A 25 1.60 6.80 -11.00
N ALA A 26 2.91 7.02 -11.07
CA ALA A 26 3.52 7.85 -12.09
C ALA A 26 3.50 7.20 -13.48
N ILE A 27 3.78 5.89 -13.56
CA ILE A 27 3.84 5.17 -14.85
C ILE A 27 2.47 4.80 -15.40
N GLN A 28 1.40 4.84 -14.59
CA GLN A 28 0.07 4.40 -15.00
C GLN A 28 -0.45 5.01 -16.31
N PRO A 29 -0.27 6.31 -16.62
CA PRO A 29 -0.70 6.89 -17.89
C PRO A 29 0.00 6.29 -19.11
N LEU A 30 1.21 5.72 -18.93
CA LEU A 30 1.99 5.12 -20.01
C LEU A 30 1.60 3.65 -20.31
N ASN A 31 0.76 3.04 -19.49
CA ASN A 31 0.44 1.62 -19.56
C ASN A 31 -0.22 1.17 -20.87
N SER A 32 -1.01 2.05 -21.50
CA SER A 32 -1.66 1.77 -22.80
C SER A 32 -0.74 1.94 -24.02
N GLN A 33 0.42 2.59 -23.82
CA GLN A 33 1.32 2.99 -24.90
C GLN A 33 2.65 2.22 -24.88
N TYR A 34 3.02 1.63 -23.73
CA TYR A 34 4.33 1.01 -23.54
C TYR A 34 4.23 -0.25 -22.66
N ALA A 35 4.34 -1.42 -23.29
CA ALA A 35 4.17 -2.72 -22.63
C ALA A 35 5.05 -2.91 -21.36
N PRO A 36 6.34 -2.50 -21.32
CA PRO A 36 7.14 -2.60 -20.10
C PRO A 36 6.60 -1.76 -18.94
N SER A 37 5.90 -0.65 -19.22
CA SER A 37 5.21 0.14 -18.20
C SER A 37 4.07 -0.66 -17.57
N TYR A 38 3.23 -1.28 -18.41
CA TYR A 38 2.11 -2.09 -17.91
C TYR A 38 2.60 -3.33 -17.16
N ALA A 39 3.63 -4.02 -17.65
CA ALA A 39 4.23 -5.13 -16.94
C ALA A 39 4.77 -4.74 -15.56
N THR A 40 5.51 -3.61 -15.48
CA THR A 40 6.01 -3.07 -14.21
C THR A 40 4.88 -2.68 -13.27
N TYR A 41 3.83 -2.07 -13.81
CA TYR A 41 2.62 -1.72 -13.07
C TYR A 41 1.96 -2.98 -12.46
N LEU A 42 1.76 -4.05 -13.23
CA LEU A 42 1.18 -5.30 -12.73
C LEU A 42 2.03 -5.90 -11.60
N VAL A 43 3.35 -5.95 -11.78
CA VAL A 43 4.27 -6.46 -10.74
C VAL A 43 4.16 -5.63 -9.46
N ILE A 44 4.19 -4.30 -9.55
CA ILE A 44 4.07 -3.42 -8.38
C ILE A 44 2.71 -3.61 -7.70
N TYR A 45 1.62 -3.58 -8.48
CA TYR A 45 0.26 -3.65 -7.93
C TYR A 45 -0.11 -5.00 -7.34
N ALA A 46 0.58 -6.07 -7.72
CA ALA A 46 0.39 -7.38 -7.12
C ALA A 46 0.76 -7.42 -5.63
N PHE A 47 1.65 -6.53 -5.14
CA PHE A 47 2.12 -6.65 -3.76
C PHE A 47 2.32 -5.35 -2.96
N HIS A 48 2.41 -4.16 -3.59
CA HIS A 48 2.74 -2.94 -2.83
C HIS A 48 1.71 -2.61 -1.73
N MET A 49 0.41 -2.71 -2.02
CA MET A 49 -0.63 -2.51 -1.00
C MET A 49 -0.75 -3.68 -0.02
N PRO A 50 -0.70 -4.96 -0.45
CA PRO A 50 -0.46 -6.09 0.43
C PRO A 50 0.71 -5.90 1.40
N ALA A 51 1.85 -5.40 0.93
CA ALA A 51 3.02 -5.14 1.77
C ALA A 51 2.74 -4.05 2.82
N PHE A 52 2.09 -2.94 2.43
CA PHE A 52 1.69 -1.91 3.40
C PHE A 52 0.69 -2.42 4.43
N ALA A 53 -0.31 -3.19 4.02
CA ALA A 53 -1.29 -3.77 4.93
C ALA A 53 -0.61 -4.74 5.90
N LEU A 54 0.29 -5.60 5.43
CA LEU A 54 1.07 -6.53 6.26
C LEU A 54 1.95 -5.77 7.25
N LEU A 55 2.71 -4.77 6.79
CA LEU A 55 3.55 -3.95 7.67
C LEU A 55 2.71 -3.20 8.71
N ALA A 56 1.57 -2.66 8.31
CA ALA A 56 0.65 -1.99 9.24
C ALA A 56 0.12 -2.94 10.31
N GLY A 57 -0.28 -4.15 9.92
CA GLY A 57 -0.72 -5.21 10.83
C GLY A 57 0.39 -5.62 11.81
N TYR A 58 1.61 -5.81 11.31
CA TYR A 58 2.76 -6.21 12.13
C TYR A 58 3.05 -5.24 13.28
N PHE A 59 2.83 -3.94 13.08
CA PHE A 59 3.02 -2.92 14.10
C PHE A 59 1.74 -2.55 14.86
N SER A 60 0.61 -3.20 14.58
CA SER A 60 -0.64 -2.96 15.27
C SER A 60 -0.78 -3.83 16.53
N ARG A 61 -1.52 -3.33 17.52
CA ARG A 61 -1.79 -4.02 18.79
C ARG A 61 -3.25 -4.38 18.89
N ALA A 62 -3.53 -5.62 19.26
CA ALA A 62 -4.89 -6.12 19.44
C ALA A 62 -5.59 -5.54 20.67
N GLU A 63 -4.84 -5.09 21.69
CA GLU A 63 -5.36 -4.45 22.88
C GLU A 63 -4.90 -2.98 22.93
N PRO A 64 -5.57 -2.09 22.20
CA PRO A 64 -5.22 -0.68 22.18
C PRO A 64 -5.66 0.01 23.49
N GLY A 65 -4.70 0.65 24.16
CA GLY A 65 -5.00 1.55 25.27
C GLY A 65 -5.63 2.87 24.78
N LYS A 66 -6.16 3.69 25.72
CA LYS A 66 -6.79 5.00 25.41
C LYS A 66 -5.93 5.87 24.46
N LYS A 67 -4.63 5.92 24.67
CA LYS A 67 -3.68 6.67 23.83
C LYS A 67 -3.64 6.16 22.38
N GLN A 68 -3.83 4.86 22.16
CA GLN A 68 -3.80 4.29 20.81
C GLN A 68 -5.11 4.55 20.06
N TRP A 69 -6.24 4.53 20.76
CA TRP A 69 -7.52 4.97 20.20
C TRP A 69 -7.46 6.45 19.77
N GLY A 70 -6.92 7.32 20.65
CA GLY A 70 -6.71 8.72 20.30
C GLY A 70 -5.85 8.89 19.04
N ARG A 71 -4.77 8.10 18.88
CA ARG A 71 -3.92 8.14 17.71
C ARG A 71 -4.61 7.69 16.40
N ILE A 72 -5.62 6.85 16.44
CA ILE A 72 -6.40 6.55 15.22
C ILE A 72 -7.08 7.84 14.73
N VAL A 73 -7.62 8.63 15.64
CA VAL A 73 -8.24 9.91 15.29
C VAL A 73 -7.19 10.92 14.85
N THR A 74 -6.18 11.19 15.69
CA THR A 74 -5.21 12.27 15.45
C THR A 74 -4.24 12.00 14.30
N ASP A 75 -3.80 10.75 14.13
CA ASP A 75 -2.73 10.41 13.19
C ASP A 75 -3.27 9.84 11.86
N LEU A 76 -4.56 9.48 11.79
CA LEU A 76 -5.17 8.93 10.58
C LEU A 76 -6.40 9.72 10.13
N LEU A 77 -7.45 9.83 10.96
CA LEU A 77 -8.71 10.44 10.53
C LEU A 77 -8.62 11.95 10.33
N VAL A 78 -7.92 12.67 11.22
CA VAL A 78 -7.79 14.14 11.07
C VAL A 78 -6.93 14.49 9.83
N PRO A 79 -5.72 13.92 9.60
CA PRO A 79 -4.99 14.15 8.36
C PRO A 79 -5.78 13.73 7.12
N TYR A 80 -6.54 12.63 7.19
CA TYR A 80 -7.43 12.20 6.12
C TYR A 80 -8.42 13.30 5.75
N LEU A 81 -9.17 13.83 6.73
CA LEU A 81 -10.18 14.86 6.48
C LEU A 81 -9.56 16.16 5.96
N ILE A 82 -8.40 16.57 6.49
CA ILE A 82 -7.69 17.76 6.00
C ILE A 82 -7.32 17.61 4.53
N VAL A 83 -6.68 16.48 4.17
CA VAL A 83 -6.21 16.26 2.79
C VAL A 83 -7.39 16.01 1.84
N GLU A 84 -8.47 15.35 2.28
CA GLU A 84 -9.70 15.19 1.50
C GLU A 84 -10.35 16.55 1.21
N THR A 85 -10.37 17.46 2.20
CA THR A 85 -10.84 18.84 1.99
C THR A 85 -9.98 19.57 0.95
N ILE A 86 -8.65 19.44 1.04
CA ILE A 86 -7.74 20.04 0.05
C ILE A 86 -8.03 19.47 -1.34
N TRP A 87 -8.20 18.15 -1.48
CA TRP A 87 -8.55 17.51 -2.74
C TRP A 87 -9.90 17.96 -3.29
N THR A 88 -10.89 18.16 -2.42
CA THR A 88 -12.20 18.72 -2.82
C THR A 88 -12.04 20.12 -3.41
N VAL A 89 -11.25 20.98 -2.76
CA VAL A 89 -10.95 22.32 -3.28
C VAL A 89 -10.19 22.26 -4.60
N VAL A 90 -9.17 21.41 -4.71
CA VAL A 90 -8.41 21.23 -5.97
C VAL A 90 -9.33 20.80 -7.11
N ARG A 91 -10.21 19.82 -6.89
CA ARG A 91 -11.17 19.37 -7.89
C ARG A 91 -12.16 20.48 -8.26
N LEU A 92 -12.69 21.21 -7.28
CA LEU A 92 -13.61 22.32 -7.53
C LEU A 92 -12.96 23.37 -8.44
N VAL A 93 -11.70 23.71 -8.19
CA VAL A 93 -10.96 24.70 -9.00
C VAL A 93 -10.65 24.19 -10.40
N VAL A 94 -10.25 22.92 -10.54
CA VAL A 94 -9.82 22.35 -11.83
C VAL A 94 -10.99 21.92 -12.70
N THR A 95 -12.03 21.31 -12.11
CA THR A 95 -13.15 20.72 -12.88
C THR A 95 -14.45 21.52 -12.80
N GLY A 96 -14.51 22.55 -11.95
CA GLY A 96 -15.68 23.44 -11.82
C GLY A 96 -16.86 22.83 -11.01
N GLY A 97 -16.78 21.59 -10.58
CA GLY A 97 -17.85 20.93 -9.82
C GLY A 97 -17.39 19.72 -9.04
N THR A 98 -17.66 19.72 -7.74
CA THR A 98 -17.47 18.55 -6.86
C THR A 98 -18.23 18.76 -5.56
N THR A 99 -18.51 17.65 -4.86
CA THR A 99 -19.07 17.65 -3.52
C THR A 99 -18.01 17.11 -2.53
N PHE A 100 -18.02 17.63 -1.31
CA PHE A 100 -17.22 17.04 -0.24
C PHE A 100 -17.88 15.75 0.22
N ASP A 101 -17.26 14.62 -0.08
CA ASP A 101 -17.74 13.30 0.31
C ASP A 101 -16.63 12.49 0.99
N PRO A 102 -16.51 12.58 2.32
CA PRO A 102 -15.48 11.84 3.06
C PRO A 102 -15.74 10.32 3.11
N ALA A 103 -16.89 9.84 2.65
CA ALA A 103 -17.14 8.42 2.53
C ALA A 103 -16.54 7.83 1.25
N SER A 104 -16.27 8.67 0.24
CA SER A 104 -15.66 8.28 -1.03
C SER A 104 -14.27 8.91 -1.19
N PRO A 105 -13.23 8.32 -0.57
CA PRO A 105 -11.89 8.90 -0.49
C PRO A 105 -11.31 9.26 -1.85
N SER A 106 -10.77 10.47 -1.95
CA SER A 106 -10.10 10.94 -3.15
C SER A 106 -8.84 10.14 -3.43
N TRP A 107 -8.72 9.64 -4.65
CA TRP A 107 -7.57 8.95 -5.22
C TRP A 107 -6.92 7.91 -4.29
N THR A 108 -5.77 8.24 -3.64
CA THR A 108 -5.02 7.29 -2.81
C THR A 108 -5.43 7.33 -1.33
N LEU A 109 -6.20 8.31 -0.90
CA LEU A 109 -6.55 8.51 0.52
C LEU A 109 -7.33 7.35 1.14
N TRP A 110 -7.91 6.49 0.30
CA TRP A 110 -8.65 5.31 0.71
C TRP A 110 -7.87 4.41 1.69
N PHE A 111 -6.54 4.31 1.55
CA PHE A 111 -5.76 3.42 2.41
C PHE A 111 -5.60 3.98 3.83
N LEU A 112 -5.61 5.30 4.00
CA LEU A 112 -5.56 5.91 5.34
C LEU A 112 -6.84 5.60 6.12
N LEU A 113 -8.00 5.69 5.43
CA LEU A 113 -9.29 5.31 5.98
C LEU A 113 -9.35 3.81 6.29
N ALA A 114 -8.93 2.96 5.34
CA ALA A 114 -8.84 1.52 5.54
C ALA A 114 -7.94 1.17 6.73
N LEU A 115 -6.80 1.84 6.90
CA LEU A 115 -5.88 1.63 8.02
C LEU A 115 -6.51 2.00 9.37
N ALA A 116 -7.30 3.08 9.42
CA ALA A 116 -8.06 3.44 10.60
C ALA A 116 -9.04 2.32 10.98
N ILE A 117 -9.82 1.82 10.00
CA ILE A 117 -10.79 0.74 10.21
C ILE A 117 -10.07 -0.57 10.59
N PHE A 118 -8.97 -0.92 9.94
CA PHE A 118 -8.16 -2.11 10.32
C PHE A 118 -7.76 -2.09 11.78
N ARG A 119 -7.29 -0.94 12.28
CA ARG A 119 -6.91 -0.81 13.69
C ARG A 119 -8.12 -0.87 14.63
N MET A 120 -9.28 -0.40 14.18
CA MET A 120 -10.52 -0.45 14.98
C MET A 120 -11.09 -1.87 15.08
N VAL A 121 -11.00 -2.68 14.01
CA VAL A 121 -11.53 -4.05 14.00
C VAL A 121 -10.56 -5.10 14.54
N LEU A 122 -9.27 -4.77 14.62
CA LEU A 122 -8.23 -5.70 15.08
C LEU A 122 -8.53 -6.37 16.44
N PRO A 123 -9.05 -5.66 17.46
CA PRO A 123 -9.40 -6.28 18.75
C PRO A 123 -10.41 -7.42 18.62
N VAL A 124 -11.33 -7.33 17.66
CA VAL A 124 -12.32 -8.38 17.37
C VAL A 124 -11.66 -9.51 16.62
N ILE A 125 -10.90 -9.22 15.56
CA ILE A 125 -10.19 -10.22 14.74
C ILE A 125 -9.24 -11.05 15.61
N ALA A 126 -8.54 -10.44 16.54
CA ALA A 126 -7.57 -11.08 17.40
C ALA A 126 -8.19 -12.09 18.39
N ARG A 127 -9.50 -11.99 18.65
CA ARG A 127 -10.24 -12.94 19.51
C ARG A 127 -10.76 -14.15 18.76
N LEU A 128 -10.69 -14.14 17.42
CA LEU A 128 -11.11 -15.27 16.61
C LEU A 128 -10.14 -16.44 16.78
N ARG A 129 -10.66 -17.67 16.78
CA ARG A 129 -9.83 -18.88 16.84
C ARG A 129 -8.93 -19.04 15.62
N TRP A 130 -9.45 -18.66 14.42
CA TRP A 130 -8.76 -18.75 13.14
C TRP A 130 -8.84 -17.42 12.37
N PRO A 131 -8.15 -16.37 12.85
CA PRO A 131 -8.30 -15.02 12.29
C PRO A 131 -7.96 -14.93 10.81
N LEU A 132 -6.90 -15.62 10.36
CA LEU A 132 -6.50 -15.64 8.95
C LEU A 132 -7.55 -16.30 8.07
N VAL A 133 -8.10 -17.45 8.48
CA VAL A 133 -9.13 -18.16 7.70
C VAL A 133 -10.37 -17.28 7.56
N VAL A 134 -10.83 -16.68 8.67
CA VAL A 134 -12.02 -15.80 8.63
C VAL A 134 -11.79 -14.60 7.72
N THR A 135 -10.64 -13.93 7.81
CA THR A 135 -10.37 -12.75 6.98
C THR A 135 -10.18 -13.10 5.50
N ILE A 136 -9.63 -14.27 5.17
CA ILE A 136 -9.58 -14.77 3.79
C ILE A 136 -11.00 -15.06 3.28
N LEU A 137 -11.82 -15.76 4.05
CA LEU A 137 -13.21 -16.04 3.67
C LEU A 137 -14.03 -14.75 3.47
N LEU A 138 -13.85 -13.74 4.33
CA LEU A 138 -14.46 -12.43 4.15
C LEU A 138 -13.98 -11.74 2.86
N SER A 139 -12.67 -11.78 2.58
CA SER A 139 -12.12 -11.21 1.35
C SER A 139 -12.65 -11.88 0.08
N VAL A 140 -12.84 -13.20 0.11
CA VAL A 140 -13.39 -13.97 -1.01
C VAL A 140 -14.89 -13.71 -1.13
N GLY A 141 -15.63 -13.80 -0.02
CA GLY A 141 -17.10 -13.68 -0.01
C GLY A 141 -17.60 -12.30 -0.41
N VAL A 142 -16.89 -11.24 0.02
CA VAL A 142 -17.26 -9.86 -0.34
C VAL A 142 -17.23 -9.61 -1.85
N GLY A 143 -16.37 -10.31 -2.60
CA GLY A 143 -16.34 -10.17 -4.06
C GLY A 143 -17.62 -10.58 -4.78
N TYR A 144 -18.49 -11.40 -4.15
CA TYR A 144 -19.80 -11.78 -4.68
C TYR A 144 -20.93 -10.82 -4.29
N VAL A 145 -20.63 -9.76 -3.56
CA VAL A 145 -21.63 -8.80 -3.06
C VAL A 145 -21.51 -7.50 -3.83
N ASP A 146 -22.37 -7.29 -4.81
CA ASP A 146 -22.31 -6.13 -5.71
C ASP A 146 -22.52 -4.79 -5.01
N SER A 147 -23.21 -4.77 -3.87
CA SER A 147 -23.44 -3.56 -3.07
C SER A 147 -22.24 -3.11 -2.25
N VAL A 148 -21.16 -3.92 -2.17
CA VAL A 148 -19.93 -3.55 -1.49
C VAL A 148 -18.98 -2.91 -2.49
N ASP A 149 -18.99 -1.61 -2.51
CA ASP A 149 -18.20 -0.77 -3.41
C ASP A 149 -17.01 -0.09 -2.70
N THR A 150 -16.54 1.01 -3.24
CA THR A 150 -15.45 1.82 -2.69
C THR A 150 -15.87 2.80 -1.61
N THR A 151 -17.16 2.87 -1.24
CA THR A 151 -17.64 3.69 -0.11
C THR A 151 -16.99 3.21 1.18
N PHE A 152 -16.46 4.16 1.95
CA PHE A 152 -15.59 3.88 3.11
C PHE A 152 -14.42 2.93 2.78
N SER A 153 -14.06 2.78 1.50
CA SER A 153 -13.03 1.84 1.03
C SER A 153 -13.33 0.37 1.35
N LEU A 154 -14.60 -0.01 1.53
CA LEU A 154 -15.01 -1.32 2.04
C LEU A 154 -14.51 -2.47 1.17
N SER A 155 -14.66 -2.39 -0.16
CA SER A 155 -14.18 -3.44 -1.07
C SER A 155 -12.67 -3.69 -0.92
N ARG A 156 -11.87 -2.62 -0.93
CA ARG A 156 -10.41 -2.70 -0.75
C ARG A 156 -10.02 -3.09 0.66
N LEU A 157 -10.79 -2.65 1.66
CA LEU A 157 -10.58 -3.03 3.05
C LEU A 157 -10.69 -4.55 3.19
N PHE A 158 -11.79 -5.15 2.76
CA PHE A 158 -11.94 -6.61 2.82
C PHE A 158 -10.91 -7.34 1.97
N GLY A 159 -10.56 -6.78 0.80
CA GLY A 159 -9.52 -7.33 -0.07
C GLY A 159 -8.14 -7.40 0.62
N LEU A 160 -7.79 -6.38 1.41
CA LEU A 160 -6.48 -6.28 2.07
C LEU A 160 -6.46 -6.78 3.52
N LEU A 161 -7.62 -7.06 4.12
CA LEU A 161 -7.74 -7.53 5.49
C LEU A 161 -6.91 -8.79 5.79
N PRO A 162 -6.82 -9.80 4.89
CA PRO A 162 -5.97 -10.96 5.11
C PRO A 162 -4.50 -10.61 5.31
N PHE A 163 -3.97 -9.64 4.57
CA PHE A 163 -2.58 -9.21 4.66
C PHE A 163 -2.31 -8.47 5.97
N PHE A 164 -3.22 -7.58 6.38
CA PHE A 164 -3.14 -6.90 7.66
C PHE A 164 -3.18 -7.91 8.82
N THR A 165 -4.11 -8.86 8.76
CA THR A 165 -4.22 -9.93 9.76
C THR A 165 -3.00 -10.83 9.79
N LEU A 166 -2.42 -11.16 8.62
CA LEU A 166 -1.17 -11.92 8.52
C LEU A 166 -0.02 -11.16 9.18
N GLY A 167 0.10 -9.86 8.95
CA GLY A 167 1.12 -9.03 9.59
C GLY A 167 1.02 -9.06 11.11
N TRP A 168 -0.18 -8.85 11.65
CA TRP A 168 -0.44 -8.93 13.08
C TRP A 168 -0.14 -10.33 13.63
N TRP A 169 -0.57 -11.39 12.94
CA TRP A 169 -0.35 -12.77 13.34
C TRP A 169 1.15 -13.12 13.39
N LEU A 170 1.93 -12.69 12.39
CA LEU A 170 3.39 -12.87 12.36
C LEU A 170 4.08 -12.20 13.57
N ALA A 171 3.64 -10.99 13.94
CA ALA A 171 4.16 -10.29 15.12
C ALA A 171 3.76 -10.97 16.42
N HIS A 172 2.48 -11.38 16.54
CA HIS A 172 1.94 -12.04 17.73
C HIS A 172 2.60 -13.40 17.98
N THR A 173 2.81 -14.19 16.95
CA THR A 173 3.46 -15.51 17.03
C THR A 173 4.97 -15.42 17.08
N ARG A 174 5.56 -14.22 16.91
CA ARG A 174 7.02 -13.99 16.89
C ARG A 174 7.77 -14.91 15.92
N VAL A 175 7.17 -15.23 14.77
CA VAL A 175 7.79 -16.12 13.78
C VAL A 175 9.13 -15.57 13.31
N ILE A 176 9.22 -14.25 13.05
CA ILE A 176 10.47 -13.60 12.58
C ILE A 176 11.58 -13.75 13.63
N ASP A 177 11.23 -13.57 14.91
CA ASP A 177 12.19 -13.75 16.01
C ASP A 177 12.61 -15.23 16.16
N ARG A 178 11.64 -16.17 16.05
CA ARG A 178 11.89 -17.62 16.15
C ARG A 178 12.85 -18.11 15.06
N VAL A 179 12.70 -17.64 13.83
CA VAL A 179 13.62 -17.99 12.73
C VAL A 179 14.90 -17.16 12.75
N ARG A 180 15.02 -16.24 13.72
CA ARG A 180 16.19 -15.36 13.92
C ARG A 180 16.62 -14.66 12.63
N TRP A 181 15.63 -14.30 11.77
CA TRP A 181 15.89 -13.76 10.44
C TRP A 181 16.78 -12.52 10.46
N LEU A 182 16.55 -11.61 11.41
CA LEU A 182 17.29 -10.35 11.52
C LEU A 182 18.71 -10.52 12.09
N GLU A 183 18.97 -11.63 12.79
CA GLU A 183 20.24 -11.91 13.44
C GLU A 183 21.19 -12.76 12.58
N ARG A 184 20.67 -13.44 11.52
CA ARG A 184 21.50 -14.31 10.67
C ARG A 184 22.55 -13.52 9.91
N ALA A 185 23.72 -14.10 9.75
CA ALA A 185 24.80 -13.51 8.96
C ALA A 185 24.36 -13.27 7.49
N ARG A 186 24.92 -12.26 6.84
CA ARG A 186 24.59 -11.94 5.45
C ARG A 186 24.79 -13.11 4.49
N PHE A 187 25.82 -13.90 4.73
CA PHE A 187 26.20 -15.07 3.93
C PHE A 187 25.74 -16.40 4.51
N ASP A 188 24.82 -16.39 5.50
CA ASP A 188 24.16 -17.61 5.95
C ASP A 188 23.47 -18.28 4.76
N PRO A 189 23.69 -19.60 4.51
CA PRO A 189 23.13 -20.29 3.37
C PRO A 189 21.60 -20.12 3.26
N THR A 190 20.89 -20.15 4.39
CA THR A 190 19.43 -19.93 4.43
C THR A 190 19.07 -18.55 3.89
N VAL A 191 19.84 -17.51 4.23
CA VAL A 191 19.62 -16.15 3.76
C VAL A 191 19.90 -16.03 2.28
N VAL A 192 20.99 -16.60 1.81
CA VAL A 192 21.38 -16.59 0.40
C VAL A 192 20.32 -17.29 -0.44
N VAL A 193 19.93 -18.50 -0.04
CA VAL A 193 18.88 -19.28 -0.75
C VAL A 193 17.55 -18.52 -0.74
N THR A 194 17.12 -18.00 0.42
CA THR A 194 15.84 -17.26 0.50
C THR A 194 15.85 -16.03 -0.41
N ARG A 195 16.95 -15.30 -0.48
CA ARG A 195 17.09 -14.15 -1.39
C ARG A 195 17.14 -14.55 -2.85
N ALA A 196 17.80 -15.64 -3.18
CA ALA A 196 17.83 -16.17 -4.56
C ALA A 196 16.42 -16.59 -5.00
N VAL A 197 15.67 -17.28 -4.13
CA VAL A 197 14.25 -17.63 -4.38
C VAL A 197 13.40 -16.35 -4.54
N ALA A 198 13.57 -15.37 -3.67
CA ALA A 198 12.83 -14.13 -3.75
C ALA A 198 13.13 -13.35 -5.05
N ALA A 199 14.39 -13.30 -5.48
CA ALA A 199 14.78 -12.69 -6.75
C ALA A 199 14.20 -13.48 -7.93
N PHE A 200 14.20 -14.81 -7.87
CA PHE A 200 13.58 -15.67 -8.87
C PHE A 200 12.06 -15.42 -8.98
N VAL A 201 11.35 -15.29 -7.86
CA VAL A 201 9.92 -14.95 -7.84
C VAL A 201 9.67 -13.63 -8.58
N PHE A 202 10.43 -12.57 -8.27
CA PHE A 202 10.28 -11.28 -8.97
C PHE A 202 10.65 -11.37 -10.44
N GLY A 203 11.73 -12.07 -10.79
CA GLY A 203 12.13 -12.29 -12.17
C GLY A 203 11.05 -13.02 -12.98
N THR A 204 10.50 -14.09 -12.41
CA THR A 204 9.39 -14.85 -13.02
C THR A 204 8.14 -14.00 -13.17
N ALA A 205 7.74 -13.28 -12.12
CA ALA A 205 6.57 -12.40 -12.18
C ALA A 205 6.74 -11.30 -13.25
N ALA A 206 7.92 -10.68 -13.32
CA ALA A 206 8.23 -9.66 -14.33
C ALA A 206 8.21 -10.23 -15.76
N THR A 207 8.79 -11.43 -15.95
CA THR A 207 8.80 -12.11 -17.24
C THR A 207 7.38 -12.47 -17.69
N ILE A 208 6.57 -13.08 -16.80
CA ILE A 208 5.17 -13.42 -17.08
C ILE A 208 4.37 -12.16 -17.40
N ALA A 209 4.53 -11.10 -16.61
CA ALA A 209 3.83 -9.83 -16.83
C ALA A 209 4.22 -9.20 -18.18
N LEU A 210 5.51 -9.27 -18.57
CA LEU A 210 6.00 -8.69 -19.82
C LEU A 210 5.54 -9.49 -21.05
N ILE A 211 5.62 -10.81 -21.00
CA ILE A 211 5.19 -11.67 -22.11
C ILE A 211 3.65 -11.66 -22.23
N GLY A 212 2.94 -11.60 -21.11
CA GLY A 212 1.49 -11.67 -21.06
C GLY A 212 0.79 -10.31 -21.10
N THR A 213 1.46 -9.20 -21.45
CA THR A 213 0.86 -7.84 -21.37
C THR A 213 -0.47 -7.73 -22.11
N ASP A 214 -0.57 -8.26 -23.32
CA ASP A 214 -1.81 -8.19 -24.13
C ASP A 214 -2.93 -9.01 -23.48
N TYR A 215 -2.63 -10.22 -23.03
CA TYR A 215 -3.58 -11.07 -22.33
C TYR A 215 -4.05 -10.43 -21.02
N PHE A 216 -3.12 -9.96 -20.19
CA PHE A 216 -3.46 -9.29 -18.93
C PHE A 216 -4.22 -7.98 -19.14
N GLY A 217 -3.95 -7.28 -20.25
CA GLY A 217 -4.71 -6.12 -20.67
C GLY A 217 -6.15 -6.49 -21.03
N SER A 218 -6.34 -7.54 -21.83
CA SER A 218 -7.66 -7.99 -22.29
C SER A 218 -8.59 -8.46 -21.16
N ILE A 219 -8.03 -9.09 -20.13
CA ILE A 219 -8.83 -9.55 -18.95
C ILE A 219 -8.94 -8.48 -17.84
N GLY A 220 -8.39 -7.28 -18.04
CA GLY A 220 -8.41 -6.23 -17.03
C GLY A 220 -7.66 -6.57 -15.73
N ALA A 221 -6.55 -7.32 -15.81
CA ALA A 221 -5.81 -7.83 -14.64
C ALA A 221 -5.45 -6.73 -13.64
N GLY A 222 -5.16 -5.50 -14.12
CA GLY A 222 -4.91 -4.34 -13.25
C GLY A 222 -6.09 -4.07 -12.31
N ARG A 223 -7.35 -4.19 -12.76
CA ARG A 223 -8.55 -3.99 -11.92
C ARG A 223 -8.70 -5.08 -10.87
N ILE A 224 -8.37 -6.33 -11.22
CA ILE A 224 -8.41 -7.47 -10.30
C ILE A 224 -7.45 -7.24 -9.12
N LEU A 225 -6.27 -6.68 -9.37
CA LEU A 225 -5.25 -6.37 -8.35
C LEU A 225 -5.62 -5.19 -7.44
N PHE A 226 -6.60 -4.36 -7.83
CA PHE A 226 -7.05 -3.22 -7.00
C PHE A 226 -7.94 -3.62 -5.81
N TYR A 227 -8.56 -4.78 -5.85
CA TYR A 227 -9.56 -5.19 -4.86
C TYR A 227 -10.74 -4.21 -4.73
N ALA A 228 -11.02 -3.40 -5.73
CA ALA A 228 -12.01 -2.32 -5.68
C ALA A 228 -13.39 -2.76 -6.13
N ASP A 229 -13.42 -3.65 -7.11
CA ASP A 229 -14.62 -4.03 -7.83
C ASP A 229 -15.16 -5.39 -7.35
N PRO A 230 -16.50 -5.61 -7.33
CA PRO A 230 -17.07 -6.94 -7.17
C PRO A 230 -16.80 -7.81 -8.41
N TYR A 231 -16.97 -9.12 -8.27
CA TYR A 231 -16.65 -10.06 -9.35
C TYR A 231 -17.47 -9.82 -10.61
N ALA A 232 -18.76 -9.51 -10.48
CA ALA A 232 -19.62 -9.17 -11.60
C ALA A 232 -19.08 -7.99 -12.43
N ALA A 233 -18.65 -6.92 -11.78
CA ALA A 233 -18.03 -5.76 -12.44
C ALA A 233 -16.69 -6.07 -13.13
N LEU A 234 -16.04 -7.18 -12.77
CA LEU A 234 -14.82 -7.69 -13.39
C LEU A 234 -15.11 -8.70 -14.53
N GLY A 235 -16.37 -9.02 -14.79
CA GLY A 235 -16.76 -10.08 -15.73
C GLY A 235 -16.46 -11.49 -15.21
N LEU A 236 -16.42 -11.67 -13.89
CA LEU A 236 -16.14 -12.93 -13.22
C LEU A 236 -17.41 -13.38 -12.45
N ASP A 237 -18.51 -13.61 -13.17
CA ASP A 237 -19.82 -13.91 -12.56
C ASP A 237 -19.95 -15.34 -12.02
N GLU A 238 -18.95 -16.16 -12.26
CA GLU A 238 -18.98 -17.58 -11.95
C GLU A 238 -18.52 -17.87 -10.50
N TRP A 239 -18.95 -19.00 -9.96
CA TRP A 239 -18.59 -19.46 -8.62
C TRP A 239 -17.07 -19.56 -8.37
N TRP A 240 -16.28 -19.79 -9.43
CA TRP A 240 -14.81 -19.88 -9.34
C TRP A 240 -14.10 -18.52 -9.22
N ALA A 241 -14.82 -17.41 -9.31
CA ALA A 241 -14.24 -16.07 -9.12
C ALA A 241 -13.49 -15.95 -7.76
N GLY A 242 -14.02 -16.61 -6.73
CA GLY A 242 -13.35 -16.71 -5.43
C GLY A 242 -11.98 -17.40 -5.49
N VAL A 243 -11.79 -18.35 -6.42
CA VAL A 243 -10.47 -18.99 -6.64
C VAL A 243 -9.48 -17.97 -7.20
N VAL A 244 -9.89 -17.13 -8.14
CA VAL A 244 -9.04 -16.03 -8.65
C VAL A 244 -8.62 -15.11 -7.50
N ARG A 245 -9.54 -14.74 -6.61
CA ARG A 245 -9.24 -13.93 -5.42
C ARG A 245 -8.22 -14.62 -4.51
N LEU A 246 -8.35 -15.92 -4.28
CA LEU A 246 -7.39 -16.70 -3.49
C LEU A 246 -6.00 -16.71 -4.14
N LEU A 247 -5.93 -16.89 -5.46
CA LEU A 247 -4.66 -16.84 -6.20
C LEU A 247 -4.00 -15.46 -6.10
N VAL A 248 -4.78 -14.39 -6.20
CA VAL A 248 -4.30 -13.00 -6.06
C VAL A 248 -3.81 -12.75 -4.62
N ILE A 249 -4.51 -13.23 -3.60
CA ILE A 249 -4.05 -13.17 -2.20
C ILE A 249 -2.74 -13.94 -2.05
N GLY A 250 -2.66 -15.16 -2.57
CA GLY A 250 -1.45 -16.00 -2.55
C GLY A 250 -0.26 -15.33 -3.23
N LEU A 251 -0.48 -14.76 -4.42
CA LEU A 251 0.53 -13.99 -5.15
C LEU A 251 0.99 -12.77 -4.33
N GLY A 252 0.06 -12.01 -3.76
CA GLY A 252 0.36 -10.85 -2.92
C GLY A 252 1.19 -11.22 -1.69
N VAL A 253 0.86 -12.32 -1.01
CA VAL A 253 1.66 -12.85 0.11
C VAL A 253 3.05 -13.25 -0.36
N LEU A 254 3.15 -14.06 -1.41
CA LEU A 254 4.42 -14.54 -1.95
C LEU A 254 5.35 -13.38 -2.31
N MET A 255 4.86 -12.42 -3.07
CA MET A 255 5.65 -11.27 -3.50
C MET A 255 6.00 -10.33 -2.34
N THR A 256 5.08 -10.12 -1.39
CA THR A 256 5.36 -9.33 -0.17
C THR A 256 6.46 -9.97 0.68
N LEU A 257 6.40 -11.28 0.92
CA LEU A 257 7.43 -12.01 1.66
C LEU A 257 8.76 -12.00 0.90
N SER A 258 8.72 -12.13 -0.43
CA SER A 258 9.91 -12.02 -1.30
C SER A 258 10.52 -10.63 -1.22
N MET A 259 9.72 -9.55 -1.26
CA MET A 259 10.21 -8.19 -1.03
C MET A 259 10.91 -8.08 0.33
N LEU A 260 10.28 -8.55 1.41
CA LEU A 260 10.83 -8.52 2.75
C LEU A 260 12.15 -9.32 2.84
N ALA A 261 12.27 -10.45 2.16
CA ALA A 261 13.52 -11.23 2.11
C ALA A 261 14.67 -10.48 1.44
N LEU A 262 14.37 -9.65 0.44
CA LEU A 262 15.36 -8.85 -0.30
C LEU A 262 15.79 -7.58 0.45
N VAL A 263 14.96 -7.05 1.36
CA VAL A 263 15.27 -5.82 2.12
C VAL A 263 16.60 -5.95 2.86
N PRO A 264 17.49 -4.96 2.74
CA PRO A 264 18.72 -4.90 3.54
C PRO A 264 18.42 -4.79 5.04
N ARG A 265 19.19 -5.51 5.87
CA ARG A 265 18.99 -5.54 7.33
C ARG A 265 19.78 -4.45 8.06
N THR A 266 20.69 -3.82 7.35
CA THR A 266 21.51 -2.70 7.82
C THR A 266 20.88 -1.36 7.43
N VAL A 267 21.35 -0.29 8.04
CA VAL A 267 21.00 1.07 7.62
C VAL A 267 21.43 1.28 6.17
N THR A 268 20.55 1.83 5.36
CA THR A 268 20.78 2.17 3.97
C THR A 268 20.55 3.68 3.75
N PRO A 269 21.02 4.26 2.64
CA PRO A 269 20.78 5.67 2.32
C PRO A 269 19.29 6.06 2.25
N ILE A 270 18.38 5.08 2.04
CA ILE A 270 16.92 5.33 1.95
C ILE A 270 16.16 5.03 3.25
N THR A 271 16.83 4.46 4.29
CA THR A 271 16.18 4.07 5.54
C THR A 271 15.40 5.22 6.20
N TRP A 272 15.93 6.45 6.13
CA TRP A 272 15.30 7.63 6.69
C TRP A 272 13.95 7.98 6.01
N ILE A 273 13.77 7.65 4.73
CA ILE A 273 12.50 7.84 4.01
C ILE A 273 11.40 7.03 4.69
N GLY A 274 11.72 5.80 5.08
CA GLY A 274 10.77 4.90 5.74
C GLY A 274 10.21 5.41 7.06
N THR A 275 10.90 6.34 7.69
CA THR A 275 10.40 7.00 8.90
C THR A 275 9.40 8.14 8.60
N HIS A 276 9.29 8.56 7.33
CA HIS A 276 8.49 9.69 6.89
C HIS A 276 7.53 9.32 5.75
N THR A 277 7.17 8.04 5.64
CA THR A 277 6.31 7.53 4.55
C THR A 277 4.97 8.24 4.45
N MET A 278 4.42 8.74 5.56
CA MET A 278 3.15 9.45 5.57
C MET A 278 3.19 10.75 4.75
N TYR A 279 4.30 11.48 4.82
CA TYR A 279 4.50 12.68 4.00
C TYR A 279 4.51 12.35 2.51
N VAL A 280 5.29 11.34 2.13
CA VAL A 280 5.33 10.87 0.74
C VAL A 280 3.94 10.40 0.30
N TYR A 281 3.28 9.58 1.14
CA TYR A 281 1.97 9.01 0.84
C TYR A 281 0.89 10.07 0.59
N LEU A 282 0.79 11.09 1.44
CA LEU A 282 -0.25 12.10 1.30
C LEU A 282 0.06 13.16 0.24
N LEU A 283 1.35 13.43 -0.02
CA LEU A 283 1.75 14.53 -0.88
C LEU A 283 2.04 14.13 -2.34
N HIS A 284 2.41 12.87 -2.63
CA HIS A 284 2.84 12.46 -3.98
C HIS A 284 1.73 12.62 -5.04
N THR A 285 0.48 12.56 -4.61
CA THR A 285 -0.66 12.65 -5.51
C THR A 285 -0.81 14.02 -6.15
N PHE A 286 -0.42 15.09 -5.46
CA PHE A 286 -0.56 16.46 -5.99
C PHE A 286 0.31 16.71 -7.24
N PRO A 287 1.65 16.47 -7.21
CA PRO A 287 2.45 16.64 -8.43
C PRO A 287 2.12 15.62 -9.51
N LEU A 288 1.72 14.39 -9.14
CA LEU A 288 1.31 13.40 -10.13
C LEU A 288 -0.04 13.75 -10.77
N TYR A 289 -0.95 14.39 -10.04
CA TYR A 289 -2.20 14.90 -10.60
C TYR A 289 -1.91 16.01 -11.62
N ALA A 290 -1.06 16.98 -11.28
CA ALA A 290 -0.65 18.02 -12.21
C ALA A 290 0.01 17.44 -13.47
N LEU A 291 0.86 16.42 -13.34
CA LEU A 291 1.45 15.72 -14.49
C LEU A 291 0.37 15.05 -15.37
N ARG A 292 -0.63 14.42 -14.77
CA ARG A 292 -1.73 13.79 -15.54
C ARG A 292 -2.58 14.81 -16.28
N GLN A 293 -2.88 15.94 -15.66
CA GLN A 293 -3.68 17.02 -16.27
C GLN A 293 -2.92 17.73 -17.39
N SER A 294 -1.59 17.66 -17.42
CA SER A 294 -0.77 18.26 -18.48
C SER A 294 -0.84 17.49 -19.80
N GLU A 295 -1.32 16.24 -19.81
CA GLU A 295 -1.37 15.33 -20.97
C GLU A 295 -0.03 15.16 -21.70
N LEU A 296 1.08 15.55 -21.06
CA LEU A 296 2.42 15.48 -21.65
C LEU A 296 3.00 14.07 -21.69
N THR A 297 2.47 13.15 -20.87
CA THR A 297 3.04 11.80 -20.74
C THR A 297 2.87 11.01 -22.04
N GLY A 298 3.99 10.57 -22.61
CA GLY A 298 4.01 9.82 -23.87
C GLY A 298 4.11 10.69 -25.14
N VAL A 299 4.15 12.03 -24.99
CA VAL A 299 4.22 12.95 -26.13
C VAL A 299 5.68 13.38 -26.37
N GLY A 300 6.08 13.49 -27.63
CA GLY A 300 7.35 14.10 -28.04
C GLY A 300 8.60 13.27 -27.79
N ALA A 301 8.49 12.08 -27.16
CA ALA A 301 9.62 11.19 -26.93
C ALA A 301 9.18 9.71 -26.94
N PRO A 302 10.10 8.78 -27.24
CA PRO A 302 9.84 7.34 -27.20
C PRO A 302 9.37 6.87 -25.80
N GLY A 303 8.50 5.85 -25.75
CA GLY A 303 7.93 5.32 -24.51
C GLY A 303 8.97 4.92 -23.45
N TRP A 304 10.12 4.39 -23.84
CA TRP A 304 11.19 4.05 -22.91
C TRP A 304 11.82 5.27 -22.22
N VAL A 305 11.90 6.42 -22.91
CA VAL A 305 12.40 7.68 -22.33
C VAL A 305 11.45 8.15 -21.23
N TRP A 306 10.15 8.16 -21.52
CA TRP A 306 9.12 8.48 -20.53
C TRP A 306 9.15 7.51 -19.36
N PHE A 307 9.26 6.20 -19.63
CA PHE A 307 9.27 5.16 -18.61
C PHE A 307 10.44 5.35 -17.63
N VAL A 308 11.66 5.50 -18.15
CA VAL A 308 12.86 5.73 -17.32
C VAL A 308 12.76 7.08 -16.59
N GLY A 309 12.31 8.13 -17.29
CA GLY A 309 12.12 9.46 -16.71
C GLY A 309 11.11 9.48 -15.57
N LEU A 310 9.97 8.79 -15.73
CA LEU A 310 8.94 8.68 -14.68
C LEU A 310 9.42 7.89 -13.47
N ILE A 311 10.19 6.80 -13.67
CA ILE A 311 10.80 6.05 -12.56
C ILE A 311 11.81 6.94 -11.82
N ALA A 312 12.74 7.56 -12.54
CA ALA A 312 13.75 8.43 -11.94
C ALA A 312 13.12 9.63 -11.22
N GLY A 313 12.13 10.27 -11.86
CA GLY A 313 11.35 11.35 -11.28
C GLY A 313 10.57 10.94 -10.03
N SER A 314 10.03 9.72 -10.00
CA SER A 314 9.34 9.17 -8.83
C SER A 314 10.27 8.94 -7.65
N VAL A 315 11.47 8.43 -7.91
CA VAL A 315 12.50 8.27 -6.87
C VAL A 315 12.91 9.64 -6.33
N ALA A 316 13.19 10.60 -7.20
CA ALA A 316 13.54 11.96 -6.81
C ALA A 316 12.39 12.61 -6.02
N LEU A 317 11.15 12.49 -6.49
CA LEU A 317 9.96 13.00 -5.80
C LEU A 317 9.83 12.40 -4.40
N THR A 318 10.03 11.09 -4.25
CA THR A 318 9.99 10.41 -2.94
C THR A 318 11.01 11.01 -1.97
N VAL A 319 12.25 11.26 -2.43
CA VAL A 319 13.31 11.88 -1.64
C VAL A 319 12.93 13.32 -1.25
N VAL A 320 12.43 14.11 -2.20
CA VAL A 320 12.02 15.50 -1.98
C VAL A 320 10.87 15.56 -0.96
N LEU A 321 9.83 14.76 -1.12
CA LEU A 321 8.67 14.76 -0.22
C LEU A 321 9.00 14.29 1.20
N ALA A 322 9.97 13.41 1.37
CA ALA A 322 10.46 13.00 2.68
C ALA A 322 11.46 13.99 3.29
N SER A 323 11.94 15.00 2.56
CA SER A 323 12.98 15.93 2.98
C SER A 323 12.56 16.85 4.13
N ARG A 324 13.54 17.37 4.88
CA ARG A 324 13.29 18.27 6.03
C ARG A 324 12.49 19.53 5.65
N PRO A 325 12.82 20.26 4.56
CA PRO A 325 12.07 21.46 4.18
C PRO A 325 10.59 21.18 3.92
N VAL A 326 10.28 20.16 3.09
CA VAL A 326 8.89 19.81 2.77
C VAL A 326 8.11 19.41 4.01
N ARG A 327 8.73 18.59 4.88
CA ARG A 327 8.10 18.18 6.15
C ARG A 327 7.85 19.36 7.07
N ALA A 328 8.79 20.32 7.17
CA ALA A 328 8.61 21.50 8.02
C ALA A 328 7.40 22.35 7.58
N ILE A 329 7.22 22.53 6.27
CA ILE A 329 6.10 23.29 5.69
C ILE A 329 4.77 22.54 5.83
N THR A 330 4.76 21.24 5.53
CA THR A 330 3.53 20.45 5.44
C THR A 330 3.14 19.79 6.76
N ARG A 331 3.96 19.92 7.79
CA ARG A 331 3.71 19.32 9.12
C ARG A 331 2.34 19.66 9.71
N PRO A 332 1.81 20.90 9.64
CA PRO A 332 0.49 21.20 10.18
C PRO A 332 -0.65 20.43 9.52
N ILE A 333 -0.46 20.01 8.27
CA ILE A 333 -1.42 19.24 7.46
C ILE A 333 -1.30 17.74 7.79
N ILE A 334 -0.07 17.23 7.84
CA ILE A 334 0.21 15.80 7.96
C ILE A 334 0.21 15.33 9.44
N GLU A 335 0.72 16.16 10.34
CA GLU A 335 0.81 15.90 11.78
C GLU A 335 0.15 17.05 12.57
N PRO A 336 -1.17 17.27 12.41
CA PRO A 336 -1.86 18.37 13.09
C PRO A 336 -1.82 18.19 14.61
N ARG A 337 -1.59 19.27 15.34
CA ARG A 337 -1.62 19.28 16.80
C ARG A 337 -3.06 19.42 17.29
N VAL A 338 -3.77 18.31 17.37
CA VAL A 338 -5.19 18.25 17.75
C VAL A 338 -5.40 17.55 19.10
N GLU A 339 -4.39 17.55 19.96
CA GLU A 339 -4.46 16.92 21.29
C GLU A 339 -5.59 17.47 22.15
N TRP A 340 -5.98 18.73 21.93
CA TRP A 340 -7.12 19.38 22.57
C TRP A 340 -8.49 18.75 22.24
N LEU A 341 -8.60 18.01 21.13
CA LEU A 341 -9.81 17.24 20.79
C LEU A 341 -10.01 16.02 21.70
N LEU A 342 -8.94 15.56 22.34
CA LEU A 342 -8.99 14.39 23.19
C LEU A 342 -9.12 14.83 24.65
N SER A 343 -10.15 14.34 25.35
CA SER A 343 -10.32 14.62 26.78
C SER A 343 -9.09 14.20 27.57
N SER A 344 -8.49 15.14 28.27
CA SER A 344 -7.38 14.93 29.20
C SER A 344 -7.82 14.31 30.55
N LYS A 345 -9.11 13.94 30.70
CA LYS A 345 -9.59 13.35 31.96
C LYS A 345 -8.86 12.01 32.19
N ARG A 346 -8.00 12.06 33.19
CA ARG A 346 -7.24 10.97 33.79
C ARG A 346 -8.16 9.88 34.36
#